data_e344c453fab1b3bb01a4838b6f895638
#
_entry.id   e344c453fab1b3bb01a4838b6f895638
#
_cell.length_a   1.000
_cell.length_b   1.000
_cell.length_c   1.000
_cell.angle_alpha   90.00
_cell.angle_beta   90.00
_cell.angle_gamma   90.00
#
_symmetry.space_group_name_H-M   'P 1'
#
loop_
_entity.id
_entity.type
_entity.pdbx_description
1 polymer ?
#
loop_
_entity_poly.entity_id
_entity_poly.type
_entity_poly.pdbx_seq_one_letter_code
_entity_poly.pdbx_strand_id
1 'polypeptide(L)'
;MINIGFFVEGQTERIFVEKLLSEYLTYPKYTIESVKLLGEKSAKITTKKNVSPEIKYNFLIYDVGCDEKVVSALLERADKMINQFKYYRLLALRDLHPEKRENKEKIINLVNNKFNEKSFKNHLGFILAIMEIESWFLADYNLFYRIDNILSPNYIKNKLNIDLIKDDPELYESPAAKVKKILSLVDIKYKKREKQSYNICHNIDYAFLCFSEEINNKISSFKYFVKCINESLNCF
;
A
#
# COMPACT_ATOMS: atom_id res chain seq x y z
N MET A 1 5.54 -0.52 -23.47
CA MET A 1 5.03 0.10 -22.23
C MET A 1 4.21 -0.93 -21.47
N ILE A 2 4.54 -1.17 -20.21
CA ILE A 2 3.88 -2.16 -19.33
C ILE A 2 2.86 -1.41 -18.47
N ASN A 3 1.58 -1.79 -18.56
CA ASN A 3 0.50 -1.20 -17.78
C ASN A 3 0.24 -2.04 -16.54
N ILE A 4 0.24 -1.43 -15.36
CA ILE A 4 -0.02 -2.08 -14.07
C ILE A 4 -1.09 -1.27 -13.34
N GLY A 5 -2.15 -1.95 -12.88
CA GLY A 5 -3.24 -1.33 -12.14
C GLY A 5 -3.21 -1.74 -10.67
N PHE A 6 -3.40 -0.77 -9.77
CA PHE A 6 -3.62 -0.98 -8.35
C PHE A 6 -5.03 -0.56 -7.98
N PHE A 7 -5.72 -1.40 -7.24
CA PHE A 7 -7.00 -1.09 -6.63
C PHE A 7 -6.78 -1.06 -5.12
N VAL A 8 -6.96 0.09 -4.52
CA VAL A 8 -6.68 0.31 -3.11
C VAL A 8 -7.93 0.79 -2.38
N GLU A 9 -7.97 0.57 -1.08
CA GLU A 9 -9.13 0.83 -0.23
C GLU A 9 -9.50 2.31 -0.18
N GLY A 10 -8.47 3.18 -0.04
CA GLY A 10 -8.70 4.60 0.10
C GLY A 10 -7.47 5.46 -0.15
N GLN A 11 -7.56 6.70 0.32
CA GLN A 11 -6.55 7.71 0.04
C GLN A 11 -5.19 7.44 0.71
N THR A 12 -5.15 6.79 1.88
CA THR A 12 -3.89 6.49 2.59
C THR A 12 -3.07 5.49 1.80
N GLU A 13 -3.69 4.38 1.38
CA GLU A 13 -3.10 3.34 0.55
C GLU A 13 -2.67 3.90 -0.81
N ARG A 14 -3.52 4.76 -1.42
CA ARG A 14 -3.20 5.43 -2.68
C ARG A 14 -1.92 6.27 -2.57
N ILE A 15 -1.85 7.14 -1.56
CA ILE A 15 -0.67 8.00 -1.36
C ILE A 15 0.57 7.16 -1.07
N PHE A 16 0.43 6.11 -0.27
CA PHE A 16 1.53 5.19 0.03
C PHE A 16 2.05 4.51 -1.24
N VAL A 17 1.16 3.94 -2.06
CA VAL A 17 1.55 3.27 -3.31
C VAL A 17 2.18 4.26 -4.30
N GLU A 18 1.62 5.48 -4.44
CA GLU A 18 2.20 6.54 -5.28
C GLU A 18 3.65 6.87 -4.86
N LYS A 19 3.87 7.03 -3.56
CA LYS A 19 5.20 7.37 -3.03
C LYS A 19 6.15 6.19 -3.14
N LEU A 20 5.72 5.00 -2.75
CA LEU A 20 6.54 3.80 -2.87
C LEU A 20 7.01 3.61 -4.32
N LEU A 21 6.12 3.64 -5.30
CA LEU A 21 6.49 3.48 -6.70
C LEU A 21 7.46 4.57 -7.16
N SER A 22 7.27 5.83 -6.73
CA SER A 22 8.14 6.93 -7.12
C SER A 22 9.54 6.87 -6.51
N GLU A 23 9.71 6.28 -5.33
CA GLU A 23 10.99 6.13 -4.64
C GLU A 23 11.68 4.80 -4.98
N TYR A 24 10.88 3.73 -5.19
CA TYR A 24 11.38 2.41 -5.51
C TYR A 24 11.92 2.29 -6.93
N LEU A 25 11.28 3.00 -7.88
CA LEU A 25 11.68 2.98 -9.29
C LEU A 25 12.87 3.91 -9.52
N THR A 26 14.07 3.36 -9.46
CA THR A 26 15.34 4.08 -9.69
C THR A 26 15.50 4.64 -11.11
N TYR A 27 14.68 4.21 -12.06
CA TYR A 27 14.70 4.67 -13.45
C TYR A 27 13.54 5.62 -13.76
N PRO A 28 13.80 6.81 -14.34
CA PRO A 28 12.79 7.84 -14.56
C PRO A 28 11.84 7.56 -15.75
N LYS A 29 11.48 6.28 -16.00
CA LYS A 29 10.73 5.86 -17.19
C LYS A 29 9.33 5.37 -16.84
N TYR A 30 8.59 6.12 -16.01
CA TYR A 30 7.25 5.73 -15.59
C TYR A 30 6.24 6.90 -15.60
N THR A 31 4.97 6.53 -15.68
CA THR A 31 3.84 7.42 -15.38
C THR A 31 3.04 6.82 -14.24
N ILE A 32 2.66 7.63 -13.26
CA ILE A 32 1.70 7.26 -12.21
C ILE A 32 0.47 8.16 -12.37
N GLU A 33 -0.67 7.56 -12.55
CA GLU A 33 -1.97 8.22 -12.55
C GLU A 33 -2.82 7.65 -11.42
N SER A 34 -3.46 8.53 -10.64
CA SER A 34 -4.37 8.14 -9.58
C SER A 34 -5.75 8.68 -9.85
N VAL A 35 -6.75 7.84 -9.65
CA VAL A 35 -8.15 8.16 -9.86
C VAL A 35 -8.97 7.71 -8.65
N LYS A 36 -10.02 8.46 -8.34
CA LYS A 36 -11.03 8.05 -7.35
C LYS A 36 -12.22 7.46 -8.06
N LEU A 37 -12.68 6.30 -7.62
CA LEU A 37 -13.91 5.70 -8.13
C LEU A 37 -15.12 6.35 -7.45
N LEU A 38 -16.09 6.74 -8.26
CA LEU A 38 -17.37 7.33 -7.87
C LEU A 38 -18.49 6.50 -8.50
N GLY A 39 -18.75 5.31 -7.95
CA GLY A 39 -19.59 4.31 -8.58
C GLY A 39 -18.96 3.80 -9.89
N GLU A 40 -19.70 3.87 -10.99
CA GLU A 40 -19.21 3.48 -12.33
C GLU A 40 -18.24 4.50 -12.94
N LYS A 41 -18.27 5.75 -12.45
CA LYS A 41 -17.41 6.84 -12.92
C LYS A 41 -16.09 6.88 -12.15
N SER A 42 -15.09 7.50 -12.73
CA SER A 42 -13.83 7.80 -12.07
C SER A 42 -13.51 9.28 -12.20
N ALA A 43 -12.99 9.87 -11.13
CA ALA A 43 -12.48 11.23 -11.10
C ALA A 43 -10.95 11.17 -10.96
N LYS A 44 -10.25 11.83 -11.89
CA LYS A 44 -8.79 11.92 -11.85
C LYS A 44 -8.35 12.76 -10.64
N ILE A 45 -7.40 12.22 -9.86
CA ILE A 45 -6.83 12.92 -8.71
C ILE A 45 -5.48 13.54 -9.09
N THR A 46 -4.54 12.69 -9.55
CA THR A 46 -3.18 13.12 -9.84
C THR A 46 -2.64 12.45 -11.10
N THR A 47 -1.65 13.11 -11.72
CA THR A 47 -0.79 12.47 -12.71
C THR A 47 0.64 12.92 -12.44
N LYS A 48 1.50 11.93 -12.16
CA LYS A 48 2.95 12.12 -12.10
C LYS A 48 3.55 11.53 -13.36
N LYS A 49 4.20 12.35 -14.17
CA LYS A 49 4.99 11.89 -15.33
C LYS A 49 6.44 12.17 -15.05
N ASN A 50 7.25 11.15 -15.14
CA ASN A 50 8.68 11.39 -15.24
C ASN A 50 9.01 11.77 -16.67
N VAL A 51 9.78 12.86 -16.84
CA VAL A 51 10.05 13.53 -18.14
C VAL A 51 11.09 12.75 -18.94
N SER A 52 10.89 11.46 -19.15
CA SER A 52 11.73 10.69 -20.08
C SER A 52 10.97 10.43 -21.38
N PRO A 53 11.63 10.56 -22.56
CA PRO A 53 11.00 10.24 -23.84
C PRO A 53 10.60 8.77 -23.97
N GLU A 54 11.14 7.89 -23.15
CA GLU A 54 10.85 6.45 -23.17
C GLU A 54 10.18 6.01 -21.86
N ILE A 55 8.85 6.07 -21.80
CA ILE A 55 8.08 5.51 -20.67
C ILE A 55 8.02 3.99 -20.83
N LYS A 56 8.60 3.26 -19.86
CA LYS A 56 8.55 1.79 -19.81
C LYS A 56 7.35 1.28 -19.04
N TYR A 57 6.97 1.95 -17.95
CA TYR A 57 5.89 1.54 -17.06
C TYR A 57 4.80 2.61 -16.96
N ASN A 58 3.55 2.17 -16.95
CA ASN A 58 2.40 3.02 -16.68
C ASN A 58 1.60 2.42 -15.51
N PHE A 59 1.51 3.16 -14.42
CA PHE A 59 0.78 2.76 -13.22
C PHE A 59 -0.52 3.54 -13.13
N LEU A 60 -1.60 2.82 -12.90
CA LEU A 60 -2.90 3.41 -12.60
C LEU A 60 -3.36 2.94 -11.24
N ILE A 61 -3.62 3.88 -10.32
CA ILE A 61 -4.02 3.60 -8.95
C ILE A 61 -5.47 4.04 -8.77
N TYR A 62 -6.35 3.10 -8.47
CA TYR A 62 -7.76 3.32 -8.18
C TYR A 62 -7.99 3.40 -6.67
N ASP A 63 -8.33 4.59 -6.15
CA ASP A 63 -8.92 4.78 -4.82
C ASP A 63 -10.40 4.37 -4.89
N VAL A 64 -10.72 3.21 -4.35
CA VAL A 64 -12.07 2.64 -4.40
C VAL A 64 -12.99 3.28 -3.36
N GLY A 65 -12.42 3.83 -2.28
CA GLY A 65 -13.14 4.51 -1.20
C GLY A 65 -13.87 3.57 -0.24
N CYS A 66 -13.67 2.25 -0.36
CA CYS A 66 -14.31 1.24 0.50
C CYS A 66 -13.58 -0.10 0.40
N ASP A 67 -13.23 -0.66 1.55
CA ASP A 67 -12.53 -1.92 1.72
C ASP A 67 -13.25 -3.13 1.10
N GLU A 68 -14.54 -3.28 1.37
CA GLU A 68 -15.36 -4.38 0.85
C GLU A 68 -15.44 -4.41 -0.69
N LYS A 69 -15.21 -3.27 -1.34
CA LYS A 69 -15.36 -3.11 -2.79
C LYS A 69 -14.07 -3.25 -3.59
N VAL A 70 -12.91 -3.34 -2.95
CA VAL A 70 -11.61 -3.36 -3.65
C VAL A 70 -11.55 -4.51 -4.67
N VAL A 71 -11.87 -5.72 -4.23
CA VAL A 71 -11.84 -6.93 -5.09
C VAL A 71 -12.92 -6.89 -6.17
N SER A 72 -14.15 -6.48 -5.83
CA SER A 72 -15.24 -6.39 -6.81
C SER A 72 -14.97 -5.31 -7.86
N ALA A 73 -14.49 -4.13 -7.44
CA ALA A 73 -14.12 -3.04 -8.35
C ALA A 73 -13.01 -3.43 -9.33
N LEU A 74 -12.05 -4.25 -8.88
CA LEU A 74 -11.01 -4.82 -9.73
C LEU A 74 -11.65 -5.78 -10.74
N LEU A 75 -12.44 -6.77 -10.27
CA LEU A 75 -13.03 -7.79 -11.15
C LEU A 75 -13.99 -7.22 -12.20
N GLU A 76 -14.77 -6.20 -11.85
CA GLU A 76 -15.67 -5.50 -12.77
C GLU A 76 -14.94 -4.84 -13.94
N ARG A 77 -13.69 -4.41 -13.73
CA ARG A 77 -12.88 -3.70 -14.72
C ARG A 77 -11.81 -4.55 -15.39
N ALA A 78 -11.51 -5.72 -14.81
CA ALA A 78 -10.36 -6.54 -15.20
C ALA A 78 -10.42 -6.97 -16.66
N ASP A 79 -11.55 -7.46 -17.14
CA ASP A 79 -11.68 -7.93 -18.52
C ASP A 79 -11.33 -6.82 -19.52
N LYS A 80 -11.91 -5.64 -19.35
CA LYS A 80 -11.66 -4.48 -20.21
C LYS A 80 -10.21 -4.00 -20.09
N MET A 81 -9.68 -3.93 -18.88
CA MET A 81 -8.31 -3.46 -18.66
C MET A 81 -7.28 -4.42 -19.28
N ILE A 82 -7.47 -5.72 -19.12
CA ILE A 82 -6.53 -6.72 -19.63
C ILE A 82 -6.68 -6.88 -21.14
N ASN A 83 -7.87 -7.12 -21.65
CA ASN A 83 -8.10 -7.48 -23.05
C ASN A 83 -8.07 -6.27 -24.00
N GLN A 84 -8.62 -5.12 -23.59
CA GLN A 84 -8.70 -3.93 -24.43
C GLN A 84 -7.52 -2.97 -24.17
N PHE A 85 -7.24 -2.65 -22.89
CA PHE A 85 -6.19 -1.67 -22.53
C PHE A 85 -4.82 -2.30 -22.27
N LYS A 86 -4.70 -3.64 -22.40
CA LYS A 86 -3.44 -4.39 -22.31
C LYS A 86 -2.71 -4.19 -20.97
N TYR A 87 -3.47 -4.17 -19.87
CA TYR A 87 -2.85 -4.23 -18.55
C TYR A 87 -2.22 -5.59 -18.32
N TYR A 88 -0.95 -5.56 -17.96
CA TYR A 88 -0.18 -6.77 -17.65
C TYR A 88 -0.55 -7.36 -16.30
N ARG A 89 -0.75 -6.49 -15.28
CA ARG A 89 -1.05 -6.91 -13.92
C ARG A 89 -2.09 -5.98 -13.28
N LEU A 90 -3.01 -6.55 -12.54
CA LEU A 90 -3.97 -5.83 -11.69
C LEU A 90 -3.83 -6.35 -10.26
N LEU A 91 -3.56 -5.45 -9.33
CA LEU A 91 -3.29 -5.76 -7.93
C LEU A 91 -4.34 -5.12 -7.05
N ALA A 92 -4.98 -5.93 -6.19
CA ALA A 92 -5.89 -5.45 -5.15
C ALA A 92 -5.13 -5.39 -3.83
N LEU A 93 -5.09 -4.21 -3.20
CA LEU A 93 -4.53 -4.00 -1.86
C LEU A 93 -5.66 -3.63 -0.91
N ARG A 94 -5.81 -4.43 0.15
CA ARG A 94 -6.84 -4.27 1.15
C ARG A 94 -6.28 -4.47 2.55
N ASP A 95 -6.82 -3.73 3.54
CA ASP A 95 -6.59 -3.98 4.95
C ASP A 95 -7.34 -5.25 5.42
N LEU A 96 -6.78 -5.94 6.41
CA LEU A 96 -7.48 -7.07 7.06
C LEU A 96 -8.61 -6.56 7.97
N HIS A 97 -8.36 -5.45 8.70
CA HIS A 97 -9.39 -4.84 9.55
C HIS A 97 -10.64 -4.47 8.74
N PRO A 98 -11.89 -4.68 9.25
CA PRO A 98 -12.23 -5.01 10.64
C PRO A 98 -12.19 -6.51 11.00
N GLU A 99 -11.73 -7.35 10.11
CA GLU A 99 -11.63 -8.79 10.35
C GLU A 99 -10.55 -9.11 11.39
N LYS A 100 -10.72 -10.26 12.06
CA LYS A 100 -9.71 -10.76 13.00
C LYS A 100 -8.55 -11.39 12.25
N ARG A 101 -7.36 -11.36 12.85
CA ARG A 101 -6.13 -11.93 12.27
C ARG A 101 -6.26 -13.41 11.90
N GLU A 102 -7.01 -14.19 12.70
CA GLU A 102 -7.27 -15.60 12.46
C GLU A 102 -8.02 -15.84 11.13
N ASN A 103 -8.73 -14.83 10.62
CA ASN A 103 -9.46 -14.91 9.34
C ASN A 103 -8.57 -14.66 8.12
N LYS A 104 -7.30 -14.29 8.29
CA LYS A 104 -6.36 -13.95 7.21
C LYS A 104 -6.36 -14.97 6.08
N GLU A 105 -6.09 -16.23 6.41
CA GLU A 105 -5.99 -17.29 5.40
C GLU A 105 -7.32 -17.56 4.72
N LYS A 106 -8.42 -17.49 5.47
CA LYS A 106 -9.78 -17.63 4.91
C LYS A 106 -10.06 -16.55 3.87
N ILE A 107 -9.71 -15.30 4.15
CA ILE A 107 -9.92 -14.17 3.23
C ILE A 107 -9.05 -14.32 1.98
N ILE A 108 -7.77 -14.64 2.15
CA ILE A 108 -6.85 -14.86 1.02
C ILE A 108 -7.39 -15.97 0.12
N ASN A 109 -7.80 -17.10 0.69
CA ASN A 109 -8.34 -18.23 -0.07
C ASN A 109 -9.65 -17.88 -0.80
N LEU A 110 -10.56 -17.14 -0.14
CA LEU A 110 -11.81 -16.70 -0.77
C LEU A 110 -11.55 -15.79 -1.98
N VAL A 111 -10.60 -14.86 -1.89
CA VAL A 111 -10.27 -13.98 -3.01
C VAL A 111 -9.55 -14.74 -4.12
N ASN A 112 -8.58 -15.58 -3.77
CA ASN A 112 -7.86 -16.39 -4.76
C ASN A 112 -8.80 -17.34 -5.51
N ASN A 113 -9.79 -17.94 -4.85
CA ASN A 113 -10.80 -18.76 -5.51
C ASN A 113 -11.60 -17.95 -6.55
N LYS A 114 -12.05 -16.72 -6.18
CA LYS A 114 -12.73 -15.83 -7.13
C LYS A 114 -11.84 -15.46 -8.33
N PHE A 115 -10.54 -15.28 -8.11
CA PHE A 115 -9.60 -14.99 -9.19
C PHE A 115 -9.37 -16.22 -10.08
N ASN A 116 -9.26 -17.40 -9.49
CA ASN A 116 -9.05 -18.66 -10.22
C ASN A 116 -10.19 -19.03 -11.17
N GLU A 117 -11.39 -18.53 -10.91
CA GLU A 117 -12.55 -18.70 -11.80
C GLU A 117 -12.47 -17.86 -13.08
N LYS A 118 -11.53 -16.92 -13.16
CA LYS A 118 -11.40 -16.00 -14.30
C LYS A 118 -10.37 -16.50 -15.32
N SER A 119 -10.68 -16.35 -16.60
CA SER A 119 -9.76 -16.71 -17.71
C SER A 119 -8.45 -15.91 -17.66
N PHE A 120 -8.48 -14.72 -17.08
CA PHE A 120 -7.35 -13.81 -16.92
C PHE A 120 -6.70 -13.86 -15.52
N LYS A 121 -6.89 -14.94 -14.76
CA LYS A 121 -6.38 -15.09 -13.37
C LYS A 121 -4.91 -14.79 -13.19
N ASN A 122 -4.08 -15.13 -14.18
CA ASN A 122 -2.63 -14.91 -14.13
C ASN A 122 -2.23 -13.43 -14.11
N HIS A 123 -3.17 -12.53 -14.47
CA HIS A 123 -2.99 -11.10 -14.42
C HIS A 123 -3.46 -10.47 -13.10
N LEU A 124 -4.05 -11.25 -12.21
CA LEU A 124 -4.61 -10.76 -10.95
C LEU A 124 -3.69 -11.07 -9.78
N GLY A 125 -3.65 -10.17 -8.80
CA GLY A 125 -2.97 -10.38 -7.53
C GLY A 125 -3.72 -9.73 -6.38
N PHE A 126 -3.70 -10.39 -5.21
CA PHE A 126 -4.34 -9.91 -4.00
C PHE A 126 -3.30 -9.74 -2.90
N ILE A 127 -3.23 -8.56 -2.34
CA ILE A 127 -2.37 -8.18 -1.22
C ILE A 127 -3.26 -7.83 -0.04
N LEU A 128 -3.01 -8.45 1.10
CA LEU A 128 -3.71 -8.19 2.35
C LEU A 128 -2.73 -7.59 3.35
N ALA A 129 -2.85 -6.30 3.65
CA ALA A 129 -2.13 -5.68 4.74
C ALA A 129 -2.66 -6.23 6.07
N ILE A 130 -1.77 -6.75 6.92
CA ILE A 130 -2.20 -7.40 8.17
C ILE A 130 -2.66 -6.33 9.16
N MET A 131 -3.89 -6.47 9.60
CA MET A 131 -4.71 -5.50 10.32
C MET A 131 -4.93 -4.23 9.48
N GLU A 132 -3.96 -3.34 9.38
CA GLU A 132 -4.06 -2.06 8.67
C GLU A 132 -2.70 -1.73 8.02
N ILE A 133 -2.70 -0.96 6.94
CA ILE A 133 -1.47 -0.50 6.26
C ILE A 133 -0.53 0.25 7.21
N GLU A 134 -1.04 0.82 8.28
CA GLU A 134 -0.24 1.46 9.32
C GLU A 134 0.75 0.50 10.01
N SER A 135 0.55 -0.81 9.92
CA SER A 135 1.55 -1.79 10.36
C SER A 135 2.86 -1.62 9.56
N TRP A 136 2.77 -1.32 8.26
CA TRP A 136 3.93 -1.06 7.42
C TRP A 136 4.63 0.26 7.79
N PHE A 137 3.86 1.28 8.19
CA PHE A 137 4.42 2.55 8.66
C PHE A 137 5.20 2.39 9.96
N LEU A 138 4.65 1.62 10.91
CA LEU A 138 5.27 1.34 12.20
C LEU A 138 6.57 0.54 12.09
N ALA A 139 6.77 -0.15 10.99
CA ALA A 139 7.98 -0.91 10.73
C ALA A 139 9.20 -0.03 10.44
N ASP A 140 8.98 1.14 9.89
CA ASP A 140 10.00 2.16 9.78
C ASP A 140 10.15 2.86 11.14
N TYR A 141 10.92 2.27 12.05
CA TYR A 141 11.05 2.72 13.44
C TYR A 141 11.56 4.17 13.59
N ASN A 142 12.17 4.75 12.55
CA ASN A 142 12.62 6.13 12.54
C ASN A 142 11.62 7.10 11.87
N LEU A 143 10.51 6.62 11.34
CA LEU A 143 9.49 7.44 10.70
C LEU A 143 9.06 8.62 11.56
N PHE A 144 8.72 8.33 12.82
CA PHE A 144 8.19 9.36 13.72
C PHE A 144 9.25 10.39 14.12
N TYR A 145 10.51 9.97 14.25
CA TYR A 145 11.63 10.89 14.48
C TYR A 145 11.84 11.86 13.30
N ARG A 146 11.58 11.42 12.06
CA ARG A 146 11.62 12.31 10.89
C ARG A 146 10.43 13.27 10.83
N ILE A 147 9.30 12.92 11.44
CA ILE A 147 8.14 13.81 11.55
C ILE A 147 8.39 14.87 12.63
N ASP A 148 8.89 14.44 13.80
CA ASP A 148 9.24 15.30 14.92
C ASP A 148 10.38 14.67 15.71
N ASN A 149 11.46 15.41 15.94
CA ASN A 149 12.70 14.92 16.57
C ASN A 149 12.54 14.49 18.03
N ILE A 150 11.44 14.84 18.70
CA ILE A 150 11.09 14.34 20.02
C ILE A 150 10.69 12.86 19.96
N LEU A 151 10.08 12.43 18.86
CA LEU A 151 9.51 11.08 18.69
C LEU A 151 10.58 10.03 18.34
N SER A 152 11.70 10.02 19.09
CA SER A 152 12.68 8.93 18.95
C SER A 152 12.09 7.58 19.38
N PRO A 153 12.58 6.43 18.84
CA PRO A 153 12.10 5.11 19.22
C PRO A 153 12.17 4.87 20.75
N ASN A 154 13.25 5.34 21.40
CA ASN A 154 13.40 5.23 22.85
C ASN A 154 12.37 6.09 23.63
N TYR A 155 12.10 7.31 23.17
CA TYR A 155 11.09 8.16 23.79
C TYR A 155 9.69 7.53 23.69
N ILE A 156 9.33 7.04 22.50
CA ILE A 156 8.06 6.34 22.26
C ILE A 156 7.93 5.11 23.17
N LYS A 157 8.98 4.30 23.22
CA LYS A 157 9.03 3.11 24.10
C LYS A 157 8.80 3.48 25.55
N ASN A 158 9.49 4.50 26.06
CA ASN A 158 9.39 4.91 27.46
C ASN A 158 8.01 5.51 27.80
N LYS A 159 7.39 6.23 26.86
CA LYS A 159 6.10 6.90 27.08
C LYS A 159 4.89 6.00 26.87
N LEU A 160 4.94 5.10 25.89
CA LEU A 160 3.79 4.33 25.42
C LEU A 160 3.93 2.83 25.60
N ASN A 161 5.11 2.34 26.01
CA ASN A 161 5.46 0.92 26.00
C ASN A 161 5.24 0.27 24.61
N ILE A 162 5.65 0.99 23.56
CA ILE A 162 5.65 0.53 22.16
C ILE A 162 7.10 0.48 21.71
N ASP A 163 7.63 -0.71 21.45
CA ASP A 163 9.01 -0.90 20.98
C ASP A 163 9.05 -1.07 19.47
N LEU A 164 9.11 0.04 18.74
CA LEU A 164 9.11 0.04 17.27
C LEU A 164 10.26 -0.78 16.66
N ILE A 165 11.36 -0.96 17.40
CA ILE A 165 12.51 -1.75 16.92
C ILE A 165 12.23 -3.24 17.09
N LYS A 166 11.67 -3.67 18.22
CA LYS A 166 11.53 -5.09 18.57
C LYS A 166 10.16 -5.68 18.26
N ASP A 167 9.10 -4.87 18.43
CA ASP A 167 7.75 -5.36 18.22
C ASP A 167 7.49 -5.65 16.74
N ASP A 168 6.74 -6.70 16.47
CA ASP A 168 6.18 -6.96 15.13
C ASP A 168 4.88 -6.14 14.98
N PRO A 169 4.86 -5.14 14.09
CA PRO A 169 3.68 -4.30 13.91
C PRO A 169 2.45 -5.04 13.36
N GLU A 170 2.65 -6.16 12.66
CA GLU A 170 1.54 -7.01 12.19
C GLU A 170 0.84 -7.74 13.34
N LEU A 171 1.43 -7.75 14.54
CA LEU A 171 0.81 -8.30 15.75
C LEU A 171 -0.04 -7.29 16.54
N TYR A 172 -0.01 -6.01 16.20
CA TYR A 172 -0.89 -5.03 16.83
C TYR A 172 -2.35 -5.20 16.35
N GLU A 173 -3.29 -5.16 17.30
CA GLU A 173 -4.73 -5.23 17.00
C GLU A 173 -5.24 -4.02 16.22
N SER A 174 -4.66 -2.85 16.46
CA SER A 174 -5.00 -1.61 15.75
C SER A 174 -3.74 -0.77 15.52
N PRO A 175 -3.01 -1.01 14.42
CA PRO A 175 -1.85 -0.23 14.04
C PRO A 175 -2.14 1.27 13.90
N ALA A 176 -3.28 1.66 13.32
CA ALA A 176 -3.68 3.06 13.21
C ALA A 176 -3.86 3.73 14.58
N ALA A 177 -4.37 3.01 15.58
CA ALA A 177 -4.47 3.53 16.95
C ALA A 177 -3.08 3.75 17.57
N LYS A 178 -2.09 2.89 17.27
CA LYS A 178 -0.70 3.08 17.70
C LYS A 178 -0.09 4.33 17.06
N VAL A 179 -0.23 4.49 15.74
CA VAL A 179 0.20 5.71 15.02
C VAL A 179 -0.42 6.96 15.65
N LYS A 180 -1.74 6.94 15.90
CA LYS A 180 -2.44 8.05 16.55
C LYS A 180 -1.88 8.38 17.94
N LYS A 181 -1.61 7.37 18.77
CA LYS A 181 -1.03 7.56 20.12
C LYS A 181 0.36 8.17 20.04
N ILE A 182 1.21 7.68 19.14
CA ILE A 182 2.57 8.19 18.98
C ILE A 182 2.55 9.67 18.59
N LEU A 183 1.78 10.03 17.56
CA LEU A 183 1.68 11.41 17.09
C LEU A 183 1.06 12.35 18.11
N SER A 184 0.17 11.85 18.97
CA SER A 184 -0.43 12.67 20.04
C SER A 184 0.56 13.10 21.12
N LEU A 185 1.74 12.49 21.22
CA LEU A 185 2.80 12.91 22.15
C LEU A 185 3.39 14.30 21.78
N VAL A 186 3.17 14.75 20.56
CA VAL A 186 3.60 16.05 20.03
C VAL A 186 2.41 16.84 19.45
N ASP A 187 1.22 16.60 19.97
CA ASP A 187 -0.03 17.29 19.60
C ASP A 187 -0.44 17.17 18.11
N ILE A 188 0.13 16.22 17.38
CA ILE A 188 -0.25 15.92 16.00
C ILE A 188 -1.47 14.99 15.99
N LYS A 189 -2.58 15.44 15.38
CA LYS A 189 -3.79 14.63 15.21
C LYS A 189 -3.68 13.77 13.95
N TYR A 190 -3.90 12.46 14.07
CA TYR A 190 -4.00 11.53 12.95
C TYR A 190 -5.45 11.06 12.74
N LYS A 191 -6.04 11.38 11.59
CA LYS A 191 -7.44 11.06 11.23
C LYS A 191 -7.55 10.41 9.84
N LYS A 192 -6.49 9.87 9.27
CA LYS A 192 -6.43 9.33 7.89
C LYS A 192 -6.95 10.33 6.81
N ARG A 193 -6.86 11.66 7.07
CA ARG A 193 -7.16 12.68 6.07
C ARG A 193 -5.99 12.87 5.13
N GLU A 194 -6.24 13.29 3.91
CA GLU A 194 -5.24 13.38 2.83
C GLU A 194 -3.95 14.09 3.26
N LYS A 195 -4.04 15.28 3.87
CA LYS A 195 -2.86 16.01 4.36
C LYS A 195 -2.04 15.22 5.39
N GLN A 196 -2.71 14.46 6.26
CA GLN A 196 -2.05 13.69 7.32
C GLN A 196 -1.42 12.43 6.78
N SER A 197 -2.12 11.70 5.90
CA SER A 197 -1.60 10.55 5.18
C SER A 197 -0.41 10.95 4.31
N TYR A 198 -0.50 12.10 3.63
CA TYR A 198 0.59 12.65 2.84
C TYR A 198 1.83 12.94 3.71
N ASN A 199 1.65 13.59 4.86
CA ASN A 199 2.77 13.88 5.77
C ASN A 199 3.46 12.61 6.24
N ILE A 200 2.71 11.57 6.64
CA ILE A 200 3.29 10.29 7.06
C ILE A 200 4.02 9.63 5.89
N CYS A 201 3.34 9.43 4.77
CA CYS A 201 3.93 8.73 3.62
C CYS A 201 5.15 9.47 3.03
N HIS A 202 5.26 10.80 3.24
CA HIS A 202 6.43 11.56 2.81
C HIS A 202 7.66 11.37 3.69
N ASN A 203 7.46 10.97 4.94
CA ASN A 203 8.53 10.75 5.91
C ASN A 203 8.95 9.28 6.04
N ILE A 204 8.30 8.36 5.30
CA ILE A 204 8.70 6.94 5.23
C ILE A 204 10.03 6.82 4.47
N ASP A 205 10.94 6.02 4.99
CA ASP A 205 12.13 5.57 4.28
C ASP A 205 11.79 4.30 3.48
N TYR A 206 11.40 4.50 2.22
CA TYR A 206 11.01 3.40 1.33
C TYR A 206 12.19 2.50 0.98
N ALA A 207 13.41 3.04 0.92
CA ALA A 207 14.60 2.22 0.70
C ALA A 207 14.83 1.27 1.89
N PHE A 208 14.70 1.78 3.10
CA PHE A 208 14.78 0.95 4.31
C PHE A 208 13.69 -0.12 4.33
N LEU A 209 12.44 0.26 4.07
CA LEU A 209 11.32 -0.71 4.05
C LEU A 209 11.52 -1.80 2.99
N CYS A 210 11.95 -1.44 1.79
CA CYS A 210 12.02 -2.39 0.67
C CYS A 210 13.27 -3.29 0.70
N PHE A 211 14.40 -2.79 1.22
CA PHE A 211 15.68 -3.48 1.10
C PHE A 211 16.27 -3.98 2.42
N SER A 212 15.70 -3.63 3.57
CA SER A 212 16.15 -4.14 4.86
C SER A 212 15.72 -5.60 5.06
N GLU A 213 16.68 -6.48 5.30
CA GLU A 213 16.40 -7.88 5.65
C GLU A 213 15.60 -7.99 6.96
N GLU A 214 15.89 -7.12 7.92
CA GLU A 214 15.18 -7.04 9.20
C GLU A 214 13.68 -6.83 8.96
N ILE A 215 13.33 -5.83 8.14
CA ILE A 215 11.94 -5.52 7.81
C ILE A 215 11.29 -6.64 7.01
N ASN A 216 11.99 -7.19 6.03
CA ASN A 216 11.51 -8.31 5.23
C ASN A 216 11.17 -9.56 6.05
N ASN A 217 11.88 -9.78 7.16
CA ASN A 217 11.60 -10.90 8.06
C ASN A 217 10.51 -10.58 9.08
N LYS A 218 10.27 -9.30 9.37
CA LYS A 218 9.34 -8.82 10.38
C LYS A 218 7.93 -8.61 9.82
N ILE A 219 7.80 -8.12 8.57
CA ILE A 219 6.51 -7.74 7.98
C ILE A 219 6.24 -8.56 6.71
N SER A 220 5.60 -9.71 6.93
CA SER A 220 5.36 -10.69 5.87
C SER A 220 4.45 -10.16 4.75
N SER A 221 3.44 -9.34 5.09
CA SER A 221 2.49 -8.81 4.11
C SER A 221 3.13 -7.74 3.22
N PHE A 222 4.01 -6.89 3.76
CA PHE A 222 4.75 -5.91 2.98
C PHE A 222 5.78 -6.58 2.05
N LYS A 223 6.51 -7.58 2.56
CA LYS A 223 7.42 -8.39 1.74
C LYS A 223 6.69 -8.99 0.53
N TYR A 224 5.49 -9.52 0.75
CA TYR A 224 4.67 -10.07 -0.32
C TYR A 224 4.23 -8.98 -1.32
N PHE A 225 3.87 -7.79 -0.83
CA PHE A 225 3.53 -6.64 -1.69
C PHE A 225 4.70 -6.25 -2.60
N VAL A 226 5.90 -6.08 -2.05
CA VAL A 226 7.12 -5.78 -2.83
C VAL A 226 7.42 -6.89 -3.84
N LYS A 227 7.25 -8.15 -3.45
CA LYS A 227 7.38 -9.29 -4.37
C LYS A 227 6.42 -9.17 -5.56
N CYS A 228 5.13 -8.86 -5.33
CA CYS A 228 4.15 -8.68 -6.40
C CYS A 228 4.52 -7.54 -7.35
N ILE A 229 5.07 -6.43 -6.82
CA ILE A 229 5.59 -5.33 -7.65
C ILE A 229 6.75 -5.83 -8.51
N ASN A 230 7.75 -6.49 -7.93
CA ASN A 230 8.92 -7.01 -8.66
C ASN A 230 8.54 -7.99 -9.76
N GLU A 231 7.64 -8.93 -9.47
CA GLU A 231 7.11 -9.86 -10.48
C GLU A 231 6.42 -9.11 -11.62
N SER A 232 5.75 -7.99 -11.32
CA SER A 232 5.09 -7.17 -12.33
C SER A 232 6.06 -6.35 -13.19
N LEU A 233 7.25 -6.04 -12.67
CA LEU A 233 8.29 -5.24 -13.35
C LEU A 233 9.26 -6.11 -14.17
N ASN A 234 9.51 -7.36 -13.77
CA ASN A 234 10.56 -8.24 -14.32
C ASN A 234 10.06 -9.19 -15.42
N CYS A 235 8.92 -8.92 -16.01
CA CYS A 235 8.26 -9.86 -16.93
C CYS A 235 8.80 -9.86 -18.37
N PHE A 236 9.95 -9.22 -18.64
CA PHE A 236 10.63 -9.24 -19.95
C PHE A 236 12.14 -9.18 -19.77
#